data_486ec3efbab40411edc6feb2c616dadc
#
_entry.id   486ec3efbab40411edc6feb2c616dadc
#
_cell.length_a   1.000
_cell.length_b   1.000
_cell.length_c   1.000
_cell.angle_alpha   90.00
_cell.angle_beta   90.00
_cell.angle_gamma   90.00
#
_symmetry.space_group_name_H-M   'P 1'
#
loop_
_entity.id
_entity.type
_entity.pdbx_description
1 polymer ?
#
loop_
_entity_poly.entity_id
_entity_poly.type
_entity_poly.pdbx_seq_one_letter_code
_entity_poly.pdbx_strand_id
1 'polypeptide(L)'
;QLSDYKVLVLDDHALQCLHLKDMLQQAGFGHVDTVESAGAALDRISAEGYHLVLMDISMPGMDGVQFIHELARLNLRPILAVVTACSRRMANSVGLMAKENGFSMLGTFVKPVTGEQIASLADRLRRRAPDDAQEPQAHRGDTEGLLDRASVESALRDGSIQAWFQPKKSLSSGAIVGAEALVRWRHRGLGLMLPGSFLRTLREYGLDYELLTRMLEDSLAAYRIWRRRGFRVPVSINL
;
A
#
# COMPACT_ATOMS: atom_id res chain seq x y z
N GLN A 1 15.88 14.91 -15.92
CA GLN A 1 16.63 13.74 -16.47
C GLN A 1 16.79 12.70 -15.36
N LEU A 2 17.12 11.41 -15.71
CA LEU A 2 17.33 10.38 -14.68
C LEU A 2 18.54 10.69 -13.78
N SER A 3 19.51 11.41 -14.30
CA SER A 3 20.67 11.90 -13.53
C SER A 3 20.30 12.75 -12.31
N ASP A 4 19.14 13.38 -12.33
CA ASP A 4 18.69 14.29 -11.28
C ASP A 4 17.95 13.57 -10.14
N TYR A 5 17.60 12.29 -10.37
CA TYR A 5 16.96 11.47 -9.35
C TYR A 5 17.96 10.89 -8.36
N LYS A 6 17.74 11.16 -7.08
CA LYS A 6 18.48 10.55 -5.99
C LYS A 6 17.77 9.26 -5.57
N VAL A 7 18.45 8.13 -5.73
CA VAL A 7 17.89 6.78 -5.55
C VAL A 7 18.52 6.11 -4.35
N LEU A 8 17.73 5.49 -3.50
CA LEU A 8 18.18 4.64 -2.40
C LEU A 8 17.80 3.18 -2.69
N VAL A 9 18.76 2.28 -2.58
CA VAL A 9 18.55 0.83 -2.62
C VAL A 9 18.62 0.29 -1.21
N LEU A 10 17.57 -0.38 -0.75
CA LEU A 10 17.43 -0.99 0.56
C LEU A 10 17.28 -2.52 0.41
N ASP A 11 18.31 -3.27 0.80
CA ASP A 11 18.35 -4.72 0.75
C ASP A 11 19.37 -5.22 1.80
N ASP A 12 19.03 -6.21 2.60
CA ASP A 12 19.92 -6.74 3.65
C ASP A 12 21.12 -7.53 3.12
N HIS A 13 21.21 -7.72 1.80
CA HIS A 13 22.32 -8.38 1.12
C HIS A 13 23.20 -7.37 0.37
N ALA A 14 24.37 -7.07 0.91
CA ALA A 14 25.32 -6.10 0.33
C ALA A 14 25.63 -6.32 -1.15
N LEU A 15 25.79 -7.58 -1.59
CA LEU A 15 26.04 -7.91 -3.00
C LEU A 15 24.84 -7.57 -3.90
N GLN A 16 23.60 -7.73 -3.41
CA GLN A 16 22.41 -7.34 -4.15
C GLN A 16 22.29 -5.83 -4.24
N CYS A 17 22.59 -5.13 -3.16
CA CYS A 17 22.69 -3.66 -3.15
C CYS A 17 23.64 -3.16 -4.23
N LEU A 18 24.86 -3.70 -4.30
CA LEU A 18 25.88 -3.32 -5.28
C LEU A 18 25.40 -3.63 -6.71
N HIS A 19 24.87 -4.83 -6.94
CA HIS A 19 24.38 -5.23 -8.24
C HIS A 19 23.24 -4.30 -8.74
N LEU A 20 22.26 -4.00 -7.91
CA LEU A 20 21.17 -3.08 -8.26
C LEU A 20 21.68 -1.66 -8.48
N LYS A 21 22.65 -1.20 -7.69
CA LYS A 21 23.31 0.09 -7.88
C LYS A 21 23.96 0.17 -9.27
N ASP A 22 24.74 -0.81 -9.65
CA ASP A 22 25.42 -0.85 -10.97
C ASP A 22 24.40 -0.83 -12.11
N MET A 23 23.33 -1.62 -12.01
CA MET A 23 22.27 -1.67 -13.02
C MET A 23 21.54 -0.32 -13.15
N LEU A 24 21.27 0.36 -12.04
CA LEU A 24 20.63 1.67 -12.04
C LEU A 24 21.55 2.74 -12.63
N GLN A 25 22.85 2.73 -12.32
CA GLN A 25 23.82 3.63 -12.89
C GLN A 25 23.96 3.43 -14.40
N GLN A 26 24.00 2.18 -14.87
CA GLN A 26 23.98 1.85 -16.31
C GLN A 26 22.69 2.33 -17.01
N ALA A 27 21.57 2.37 -16.31
CA ALA A 27 20.32 2.91 -16.83
C ALA A 27 20.25 4.45 -16.86
N GLY A 28 21.28 5.13 -16.32
CA GLY A 28 21.44 6.59 -16.37
C GLY A 28 21.07 7.33 -15.10
N PHE A 29 20.89 6.64 -13.95
CA PHE A 29 20.74 7.30 -12.66
C PHE A 29 22.09 7.82 -12.15
N GLY A 30 22.18 9.13 -11.86
CA GLY A 30 23.44 9.76 -11.43
C GLY A 30 23.79 9.51 -9.96
N HIS A 31 22.78 9.45 -9.09
CA HIS A 31 22.95 9.36 -7.65
C HIS A 31 22.23 8.12 -7.11
N VAL A 32 22.99 7.07 -6.81
CA VAL A 32 22.47 5.82 -6.26
C VAL A 32 23.24 5.43 -5.02
N ASP A 33 22.55 5.45 -3.89
CA ASP A 33 23.07 5.01 -2.59
C ASP A 33 22.48 3.67 -2.19
N THR A 34 23.16 2.98 -1.29
CA THR A 34 22.74 1.66 -0.77
C THR A 34 22.75 1.64 0.74
N VAL A 35 21.80 0.93 1.32
CA VAL A 35 21.72 0.64 2.76
C VAL A 35 21.24 -0.78 3.00
N GLU A 36 21.70 -1.40 4.10
CA GLU A 36 21.43 -2.79 4.41
C GLU A 36 20.38 -2.97 5.54
N SER A 37 19.81 -1.88 6.04
CA SER A 37 18.77 -1.93 7.06
C SER A 37 17.73 -0.84 6.90
N ALA A 38 16.50 -1.15 7.28
CA ALA A 38 15.38 -0.21 7.22
C ALA A 38 15.60 1.02 8.13
N GLY A 39 16.24 0.85 9.30
CA GLY A 39 16.60 1.96 10.18
C GLY A 39 17.56 2.94 9.50
N ALA A 40 18.65 2.44 8.91
CA ALA A 40 19.61 3.28 8.18
C ALA A 40 18.95 3.97 6.96
N ALA A 41 17.98 3.29 6.31
CA ALA A 41 17.21 3.90 5.22
C ALA A 41 16.36 5.07 5.71
N LEU A 42 15.65 4.94 6.84
CA LEU A 42 14.84 6.01 7.41
C LEU A 42 15.70 7.22 7.79
N ASP A 43 16.86 6.99 8.44
CA ASP A 43 17.78 8.05 8.82
C ASP A 43 18.29 8.81 7.59
N ARG A 44 18.70 8.09 6.55
CA ARG A 44 19.18 8.72 5.30
C ARG A 44 18.09 9.46 4.55
N ILE A 45 16.89 8.88 4.42
CA ILE A 45 15.77 9.54 3.75
C ILE A 45 15.39 10.82 4.47
N SER A 46 15.41 10.80 5.82
CA SER A 46 15.11 11.98 6.63
C SER A 46 16.16 13.09 6.49
N ALA A 47 17.45 12.71 6.43
CA ALA A 47 18.57 13.66 6.41
C ALA A 47 18.84 14.25 5.02
N GLU A 48 18.74 13.42 3.98
CA GLU A 48 19.25 13.76 2.65
C GLU A 48 18.14 13.91 1.59
N GLY A 49 16.95 13.33 1.84
CA GLY A 49 15.87 13.25 0.87
C GLY A 49 16.21 12.34 -0.33
N TYR A 50 15.31 11.42 -0.66
CA TYR A 50 15.43 10.56 -1.85
C TYR A 50 14.15 10.63 -2.67
N HIS A 51 14.31 10.65 -3.99
CA HIS A 51 13.18 10.68 -4.92
C HIS A 51 12.58 9.29 -5.12
N LEU A 52 13.43 8.25 -5.11
CA LEU A 52 13.05 6.87 -5.36
C LEU A 52 13.73 5.95 -4.35
N VAL A 53 12.99 5.02 -3.78
CA VAL A 53 13.51 3.95 -2.94
C VAL A 53 13.14 2.61 -3.57
N LEU A 54 14.18 1.81 -3.90
CA LEU A 54 14.03 0.40 -4.24
C LEU A 54 14.22 -0.41 -2.96
N MET A 55 13.21 -1.17 -2.55
CA MET A 55 13.24 -1.86 -1.25
C MET A 55 12.92 -3.33 -1.36
N ASP A 56 13.64 -4.16 -0.61
CA ASP A 56 13.19 -5.54 -0.34
C ASP A 56 12.06 -5.55 0.70
N ILE A 57 11.22 -6.57 0.62
CA ILE A 57 10.15 -6.82 1.60
C ILE A 57 10.70 -7.63 2.78
N SER A 58 11.56 -8.62 2.50
CA SER A 58 12.02 -9.61 3.47
C SER A 58 13.38 -9.22 4.04
N MET A 59 13.38 -8.42 5.10
CA MET A 59 14.59 -7.99 5.77
C MET A 59 14.52 -8.34 7.27
N PRO A 60 15.65 -8.66 7.90
CA PRO A 60 15.71 -8.87 9.34
C PRO A 60 15.36 -7.60 10.13
N GLY A 61 14.68 -7.77 11.25
CA GLY A 61 14.30 -6.67 12.14
C GLY A 61 13.04 -5.96 11.67
N MET A 62 13.17 -4.95 10.83
CA MET A 62 12.03 -4.20 10.26
C MET A 62 11.80 -4.66 8.82
N ASP A 63 10.66 -5.30 8.57
CA ASP A 63 10.26 -5.72 7.23
C ASP A 63 9.77 -4.55 6.36
N GLY A 64 9.56 -4.83 5.05
CA GLY A 64 9.12 -3.80 4.11
C GLY A 64 7.76 -3.19 4.43
N VAL A 65 6.87 -3.92 5.09
CA VAL A 65 5.55 -3.41 5.52
C VAL A 65 5.73 -2.39 6.65
N GLN A 66 6.51 -2.75 7.67
CA GLN A 66 6.82 -1.86 8.78
C GLN A 66 7.58 -0.62 8.31
N PHE A 67 8.52 -0.78 7.36
CA PHE A 67 9.26 0.33 6.77
C PHE A 67 8.33 1.34 6.07
N ILE A 68 7.35 0.89 5.29
CA ILE A 68 6.35 1.76 4.65
C ILE A 68 5.51 2.50 5.70
N HIS A 69 5.12 1.83 6.79
CA HIS A 69 4.40 2.47 7.89
C HIS A 69 5.25 3.54 8.59
N GLU A 70 6.53 3.29 8.82
CA GLU A 70 7.43 4.28 9.42
C GLU A 70 7.66 5.49 8.49
N LEU A 71 7.85 5.28 7.18
CA LEU A 71 7.89 6.36 6.20
C LEU A 71 6.62 7.23 6.27
N ALA A 72 5.44 6.58 6.35
CA ALA A 72 4.18 7.27 6.46
C ALA A 72 4.07 8.07 7.76
N ARG A 73 4.47 7.49 8.89
CA ARG A 73 4.49 8.14 10.22
C ARG A 73 5.39 9.37 10.25
N LEU A 74 6.56 9.28 9.61
CA LEU A 74 7.53 10.39 9.52
C LEU A 74 7.19 11.41 8.42
N ASN A 75 6.07 11.23 7.73
CA ASN A 75 5.64 12.05 6.58
C ASN A 75 6.67 12.12 5.44
N LEU A 76 7.49 11.07 5.30
CA LEU A 76 8.42 10.91 4.19
C LEU A 76 7.71 10.24 3.03
N ARG A 77 7.82 10.78 1.82
CA ARG A 77 7.04 10.32 0.66
C ARG A 77 7.89 10.09 -0.60
N PRO A 78 8.95 9.28 -0.52
CA PRO A 78 9.65 8.90 -1.74
C PRO A 78 8.73 8.08 -2.65
N ILE A 79 9.04 8.05 -3.94
CA ILE A 79 8.49 7.06 -4.85
C ILE A 79 9.03 5.68 -4.42
N LEU A 80 8.21 4.65 -4.40
CA LEU A 80 8.63 3.31 -4.00
C LEU A 80 8.64 2.34 -5.19
N ALA A 81 9.64 1.46 -5.20
CA ALA A 81 9.67 0.26 -6.03
C ALA A 81 10.03 -0.93 -5.13
N VAL A 82 9.29 -2.01 -5.24
CA VAL A 82 9.53 -3.24 -4.48
C VAL A 82 10.38 -4.19 -5.31
N VAL A 83 11.45 -4.71 -4.70
CA VAL A 83 12.33 -5.73 -5.28
C VAL A 83 12.43 -6.87 -4.29
N THR A 84 11.91 -8.06 -4.58
CA THR A 84 11.83 -9.11 -3.57
C THR A 84 11.98 -10.52 -4.16
N ALA A 85 12.48 -11.46 -3.34
CA ALA A 85 12.46 -12.89 -3.64
C ALA A 85 11.12 -13.55 -3.33
N CYS A 86 10.19 -12.85 -2.66
CA CYS A 86 8.87 -13.34 -2.35
C CYS A 86 8.01 -13.54 -3.60
N SER A 87 6.92 -14.30 -3.44
CA SER A 87 5.98 -14.51 -4.55
C SER A 87 5.43 -13.19 -5.08
N ARG A 88 5.15 -13.14 -6.40
CA ARG A 88 4.52 -11.97 -7.04
C ARG A 88 3.24 -11.53 -6.34
N ARG A 89 2.47 -12.46 -5.79
CA ARG A 89 1.24 -12.16 -5.03
C ARG A 89 1.55 -11.33 -3.78
N MET A 90 2.59 -11.70 -3.03
CA MET A 90 3.03 -10.97 -1.82
C MET A 90 3.58 -9.59 -2.19
N ALA A 91 4.42 -9.51 -3.21
CA ALA A 91 4.94 -8.24 -3.71
C ALA A 91 3.83 -7.28 -4.13
N ASN A 92 2.81 -7.78 -4.84
CA ASN A 92 1.65 -6.97 -5.24
C ASN A 92 0.80 -6.52 -4.04
N SER A 93 0.66 -7.35 -3.00
CA SER A 93 -0.08 -6.96 -1.78
C SER A 93 0.63 -5.82 -1.05
N VAL A 94 1.96 -5.87 -0.94
CA VAL A 94 2.75 -4.79 -0.35
C VAL A 94 2.69 -3.52 -1.19
N GLY A 95 2.76 -3.64 -2.52
CA GLY A 95 2.61 -2.50 -3.44
C GLY A 95 1.23 -1.84 -3.35
N LEU A 96 0.18 -2.64 -3.15
CA LEU A 96 -1.18 -2.13 -2.94
C LEU A 96 -1.28 -1.38 -1.61
N MET A 97 -0.77 -1.97 -0.53
CA MET A 97 -0.72 -1.34 0.79
C MET A 97 0.08 -0.02 0.78
N ALA A 98 1.21 0.04 0.07
CA ALA A 98 1.96 1.28 -0.10
C ALA A 98 1.12 2.37 -0.75
N LYS A 99 0.37 2.05 -1.81
CA LYS A 99 -0.57 2.99 -2.45
C LYS A 99 -1.68 3.44 -1.50
N GLU A 100 -2.22 2.54 -0.69
CA GLU A 100 -3.23 2.85 0.34
C GLU A 100 -2.70 3.83 1.40
N ASN A 101 -1.38 3.75 1.69
CA ASN A 101 -0.71 4.70 2.58
C ASN A 101 -0.23 5.98 1.86
N GLY A 102 -0.70 6.23 0.64
CA GLY A 102 -0.42 7.46 -0.12
C GLY A 102 0.93 7.49 -0.83
N PHE A 103 1.60 6.33 -0.99
CA PHE A 103 2.86 6.27 -1.73
C PHE A 103 2.65 6.08 -3.23
N SER A 104 3.44 6.78 -4.00
CA SER A 104 3.60 6.51 -5.42
C SER A 104 4.41 5.25 -5.64
N MET A 105 3.84 4.26 -6.32
CA MET A 105 4.51 3.00 -6.65
C MET A 105 4.96 2.98 -8.11
N LEU A 106 6.26 2.71 -8.33
CA LEU A 106 6.80 2.56 -9.68
C LEU A 106 6.66 1.14 -10.21
N GLY A 107 6.63 0.16 -9.32
CA GLY A 107 6.43 -1.23 -9.68
C GLY A 107 6.86 -2.21 -8.61
N THR A 108 6.64 -3.50 -8.91
CA THR A 108 7.10 -4.63 -8.11
C THR A 108 7.89 -5.57 -9.00
N PHE A 109 9.08 -5.94 -8.56
CA PHE A 109 10.03 -6.77 -9.27
C PHE A 109 10.40 -8.00 -8.44
N VAL A 110 10.39 -9.17 -9.06
CA VAL A 110 10.80 -10.42 -8.41
C VAL A 110 12.26 -10.67 -8.75
N LYS A 111 13.08 -10.98 -7.74
CA LYS A 111 14.48 -11.33 -7.88
C LYS A 111 14.63 -12.68 -8.64
N PRO A 112 15.63 -12.84 -9.53
CA PRO A 112 16.67 -11.87 -9.88
C PRO A 112 16.13 -10.76 -10.78
N VAL A 113 16.55 -9.52 -10.50
CA VAL A 113 16.16 -8.35 -11.31
C VAL A 113 16.96 -8.34 -12.61
N THR A 114 16.30 -8.07 -13.74
CA THR A 114 16.93 -8.02 -15.06
C THR A 114 17.14 -6.58 -15.52
N GLY A 115 18.08 -6.39 -16.47
CA GLY A 115 18.32 -5.09 -17.10
C GLY A 115 17.05 -4.51 -17.76
N GLU A 116 16.22 -5.37 -18.37
CA GLU A 116 14.94 -4.96 -18.97
C GLU A 116 13.96 -4.41 -17.93
N GLN A 117 13.94 -5.00 -16.72
CA GLN A 117 13.11 -4.52 -15.63
C GLN A 117 13.56 -3.14 -15.13
N ILE A 118 14.88 -2.92 -15.02
CA ILE A 118 15.44 -1.61 -14.66
C ILE A 118 15.19 -0.58 -15.78
N ALA A 119 15.34 -0.96 -17.05
CA ALA A 119 14.98 -0.09 -18.17
C ALA A 119 13.48 0.30 -18.14
N SER A 120 12.60 -0.66 -17.88
CA SER A 120 11.16 -0.41 -17.72
C SER A 120 10.87 0.52 -16.54
N LEU A 121 11.55 0.38 -15.41
CA LEU A 121 11.47 1.28 -14.28
C LEU A 121 11.90 2.69 -14.65
N ALA A 122 13.04 2.82 -15.33
CA ALA A 122 13.55 4.09 -15.81
C ALA A 122 12.58 4.79 -16.79
N ASP A 123 11.97 4.04 -17.70
CA ASP A 123 10.99 4.58 -18.65
C ASP A 123 9.70 5.02 -17.99
N ARG A 124 9.22 4.29 -16.98
CA ARG A 124 8.06 4.71 -16.18
C ARG A 124 8.34 6.02 -15.46
N LEU A 125 9.56 6.18 -14.92
CA LEU A 125 9.95 7.40 -14.22
C LEU A 125 10.08 8.59 -15.19
N ARG A 126 10.64 8.37 -16.41
CA ARG A 126 10.73 9.41 -17.45
C ARG A 126 9.37 9.90 -17.96
N ARG A 127 8.38 9.00 -18.01
CA ARG A 127 7.00 9.32 -18.46
C ARG A 127 6.18 10.07 -17.40
N ARG A 128 6.66 10.13 -16.16
CA ARG A 128 6.09 11.02 -15.15
C ARG A 128 6.49 12.43 -15.53
N ALA A 129 5.50 13.31 -15.75
CA ALA A 129 5.76 14.70 -16.08
C ALA A 129 6.59 15.37 -14.97
N PRO A 130 7.42 16.39 -15.29
CA PRO A 130 8.19 17.13 -14.29
C PRO A 130 7.33 17.78 -13.19
N ASP A 131 6.04 17.98 -13.43
CA ASP A 131 5.08 18.51 -12.45
C ASP A 131 4.73 17.53 -11.31
N ASP A 132 4.95 16.23 -11.52
CA ASP A 132 4.80 15.22 -10.43
C ASP A 132 6.06 15.14 -9.52
N ALA A 133 7.12 15.88 -9.83
CA ALA A 133 8.32 16.04 -9.00
C ALA A 133 8.22 17.23 -8.03
N GLN A 134 7.07 17.89 -7.98
CA GLN A 134 6.77 18.79 -6.86
C GLN A 134 6.74 17.95 -5.58
N GLU A 135 7.32 18.52 -4.51
CA GLU A 135 7.25 18.03 -3.14
C GLU A 135 5.96 17.22 -2.93
N PRO A 136 5.99 16.09 -2.23
CA PRO A 136 4.77 15.36 -1.91
C PRO A 136 3.89 16.23 -1.02
N GLN A 137 3.29 17.23 -1.62
CA GLN A 137 2.06 17.76 -1.11
C GLN A 137 1.13 16.55 -1.15
N ALA A 138 0.82 16.05 0.04
CA ALA A 138 -0.30 15.18 0.21
C ALA A 138 -1.34 15.65 -0.79
N HIS A 139 -1.87 14.73 -1.60
CA HIS A 139 -3.12 14.95 -2.33
C HIS A 139 -4.22 15.18 -1.29
N ARG A 140 -4.10 16.27 -0.54
CA ARG A 140 -5.11 16.85 0.34
C ARG A 140 -6.15 17.63 -0.47
N GLY A 141 -5.81 17.99 -1.74
CA GLY A 141 -6.63 18.91 -2.51
C GLY A 141 -7.82 18.30 -3.24
N ASP A 142 -7.72 17.05 -3.72
CA ASP A 142 -8.77 16.48 -4.58
C ASP A 142 -9.71 15.51 -3.86
N THR A 143 -9.32 14.99 -2.69
CA THR A 143 -10.17 14.12 -1.88
C THR A 143 -10.91 14.86 -0.77
N GLU A 144 -10.39 15.98 -0.27
CA GLU A 144 -11.03 16.74 0.82
C GLU A 144 -12.38 17.35 0.41
N GLY A 145 -12.57 17.68 -0.88
CA GLY A 145 -13.86 18.11 -1.41
C GLY A 145 -14.82 16.97 -1.78
N LEU A 146 -14.30 15.75 -2.00
CA LEU A 146 -15.09 14.57 -2.40
C LEU A 146 -15.48 13.69 -1.20
N LEU A 147 -14.76 13.79 -0.08
CA LEU A 147 -15.00 13.07 1.16
C LEU A 147 -15.46 14.02 2.26
N ASP A 148 -16.38 14.92 1.95
CA ASP A 148 -17.02 15.74 2.97
C ASP A 148 -17.90 14.89 3.91
N ARG A 149 -18.21 15.43 5.08
CA ARG A 149 -19.01 14.72 6.10
C ARG A 149 -20.34 14.22 5.54
N ALA A 150 -21.02 15.03 4.74
CA ALA A 150 -22.33 14.68 4.18
C ALA A 150 -22.23 13.50 3.20
N SER A 151 -21.14 13.45 2.40
CA SER A 151 -20.84 12.35 1.47
C SER A 151 -20.57 11.04 2.22
N VAL A 152 -19.77 11.09 3.30
CA VAL A 152 -19.47 9.91 4.14
C VAL A 152 -20.74 9.41 4.84
N GLU A 153 -21.52 10.30 5.46
CA GLU A 153 -22.79 9.94 6.11
C GLU A 153 -23.82 9.37 5.10
N SER A 154 -23.87 9.93 3.91
CA SER A 154 -24.73 9.39 2.83
C SER A 154 -24.28 7.99 2.43
N ALA A 155 -23.00 7.77 2.27
CA ALA A 155 -22.43 6.48 1.85
C ALA A 155 -22.64 5.37 2.91
N LEU A 156 -22.64 5.73 4.20
CA LEU A 156 -23.02 4.81 5.29
C LEU A 156 -24.50 4.45 5.22
N ARG A 157 -25.37 5.43 4.96
CA ARG A 157 -26.82 5.22 4.88
C ARG A 157 -27.26 4.44 3.64
N ASP A 158 -26.72 4.78 2.47
CA ASP A 158 -27.14 4.17 1.20
C ASP A 158 -26.45 2.82 0.89
N GLY A 159 -25.52 2.40 1.77
CA GLY A 159 -24.78 1.13 1.63
C GLY A 159 -23.65 1.17 0.61
N SER A 160 -23.22 2.34 0.17
CA SER A 160 -22.00 2.49 -0.63
C SER A 160 -20.76 2.11 0.19
N ILE A 161 -20.76 2.42 1.50
CA ILE A 161 -19.83 1.82 2.48
C ILE A 161 -20.49 0.54 3.00
N GLN A 162 -19.81 -0.59 2.81
CA GLN A 162 -20.35 -1.92 3.11
C GLN A 162 -19.27 -2.92 3.51
N ALA A 163 -19.69 -4.02 4.15
CA ALA A 163 -18.79 -5.13 4.46
C ALA A 163 -18.59 -6.05 3.25
N TRP A 164 -17.32 -6.36 2.98
CA TRP A 164 -16.91 -7.44 2.09
C TRP A 164 -16.35 -8.57 2.94
N PHE A 165 -16.56 -9.83 2.54
CA PHE A 165 -16.23 -10.98 3.36
C PHE A 165 -15.07 -11.77 2.75
N GLN A 166 -13.98 -11.89 3.51
CA GLN A 166 -12.83 -12.73 3.15
C GLN A 166 -12.92 -14.06 3.89
N PRO A 167 -13.03 -15.20 3.18
CA PRO A 167 -13.13 -16.50 3.82
C PRO A 167 -11.80 -16.89 4.47
N LYS A 168 -11.87 -17.43 5.70
CA LYS A 168 -10.76 -18.06 6.43
C LYS A 168 -10.84 -19.57 6.22
N LYS A 169 -9.78 -20.17 5.68
CA LYS A 169 -9.70 -21.61 5.42
C LYS A 169 -8.78 -22.28 6.43
N SER A 170 -9.16 -23.45 6.89
CA SER A 170 -8.27 -24.35 7.62
C SER A 170 -7.16 -24.84 6.68
N LEU A 171 -5.90 -24.74 7.11
CA LEU A 171 -4.76 -25.25 6.34
C LEU A 171 -4.74 -26.77 6.24
N SER A 172 -5.27 -27.45 7.25
CA SER A 172 -5.29 -28.93 7.31
C SER A 172 -6.39 -29.57 6.48
N SER A 173 -7.60 -28.95 6.45
CA SER A 173 -8.78 -29.53 5.78
C SER A 173 -9.22 -28.79 4.52
N GLY A 174 -8.72 -27.56 4.29
CA GLY A 174 -9.18 -26.67 3.22
C GLY A 174 -10.61 -26.12 3.42
N ALA A 175 -11.30 -26.54 4.50
CA ALA A 175 -12.65 -26.10 4.80
C ALA A 175 -12.69 -24.62 5.22
N ILE A 176 -13.80 -23.93 4.91
CA ILE A 176 -14.05 -22.57 5.39
C ILE A 176 -14.44 -22.66 6.87
N VAL A 177 -13.61 -22.04 7.73
CA VAL A 177 -13.79 -22.05 9.19
C VAL A 177 -14.24 -20.71 9.76
N GLY A 178 -14.23 -19.67 8.95
CA GLY A 178 -14.65 -18.33 9.35
C GLY A 178 -14.68 -17.39 8.16
N ALA A 179 -15.11 -16.15 8.39
CA ALA A 179 -14.98 -15.05 7.45
C ALA A 179 -14.56 -13.79 8.20
N GLU A 180 -13.81 -12.92 7.55
CA GLU A 180 -13.47 -11.59 8.05
C GLU A 180 -14.25 -10.56 7.27
N ALA A 181 -14.95 -9.68 7.99
CA ALA A 181 -15.66 -8.55 7.40
C ALA A 181 -14.69 -7.38 7.25
N LEU A 182 -14.46 -6.98 6.01
CA LEU A 182 -13.56 -5.92 5.61
C LEU A 182 -14.37 -4.79 5.01
N VAL A 183 -14.30 -3.59 5.58
CA VAL A 183 -15.02 -2.44 5.04
C VAL A 183 -14.49 -2.04 3.66
N ARG A 184 -15.40 -1.68 2.76
CA ARG A 184 -15.11 -1.14 1.41
C ARG A 184 -16.10 -0.03 1.11
N TRP A 185 -15.65 0.99 0.41
CA TRP A 185 -16.51 2.06 -0.07
C TRP A 185 -16.57 2.05 -1.61
N ARG A 186 -17.75 1.88 -2.18
CA ARG A 186 -17.98 2.07 -3.62
C ARG A 186 -18.33 3.53 -3.89
N HIS A 187 -17.30 4.36 -4.02
CA HIS A 187 -17.49 5.79 -4.28
C HIS A 187 -17.79 6.03 -5.75
N ARG A 188 -18.80 6.88 -6.04
CA ARG A 188 -19.28 7.11 -7.43
C ARG A 188 -18.20 7.72 -8.34
N GLY A 189 -17.36 8.61 -7.82
CA GLY A 189 -16.30 9.28 -8.59
C GLY A 189 -14.93 8.62 -8.49
N LEU A 190 -14.62 7.98 -7.34
CA LEU A 190 -13.30 7.42 -7.03
C LEU A 190 -13.23 5.88 -7.17
N GLY A 191 -14.34 5.23 -7.53
CA GLY A 191 -14.40 3.78 -7.67
C GLY A 191 -14.39 3.05 -6.32
N LEU A 192 -13.76 1.88 -6.27
CA LEU A 192 -13.66 1.08 -5.04
C LEU A 192 -12.54 1.60 -4.15
N MET A 193 -12.93 2.16 -3.02
CA MET A 193 -12.00 2.66 -2.00
C MET A 193 -11.76 1.63 -0.91
N LEU A 194 -10.49 1.51 -0.50
CA LEU A 194 -10.04 0.63 0.56
C LEU A 194 -9.98 1.38 1.91
N PRO A 195 -9.98 0.65 3.05
CA PRO A 195 -10.07 1.26 4.38
C PRO A 195 -9.08 2.41 4.62
N GLY A 196 -7.81 2.22 4.23
CA GLY A 196 -6.74 3.21 4.42
C GLY A 196 -7.00 4.56 3.77
N SER A 197 -7.84 4.61 2.71
CA SER A 197 -8.11 5.84 1.97
C SER A 197 -9.24 6.70 2.55
N PHE A 198 -10.08 6.16 3.47
CA PHE A 198 -11.22 6.92 4.00
C PHE A 198 -11.48 6.76 5.50
N LEU A 199 -10.97 5.72 6.17
CA LEU A 199 -11.22 5.50 7.60
C LEU A 199 -10.71 6.65 8.47
N ARG A 200 -9.58 7.26 8.10
CA ARG A 200 -9.06 8.42 8.83
C ARG A 200 -10.07 9.57 8.80
N THR A 201 -10.55 9.93 7.62
CA THR A 201 -11.55 10.98 7.42
C THR A 201 -12.85 10.67 8.17
N LEU A 202 -13.29 9.40 8.15
CA LEU A 202 -14.46 8.94 8.87
C LEU A 202 -14.31 9.15 10.39
N ARG A 203 -13.13 8.81 10.95
CA ARG A 203 -12.79 9.04 12.37
C ARG A 203 -12.73 10.53 12.72
N GLU A 204 -12.13 11.35 11.86
CA GLU A 204 -12.08 12.81 12.03
C GLU A 204 -13.49 13.42 12.10
N TYR A 205 -14.47 12.81 11.46
CA TYR A 205 -15.89 13.18 11.54
C TYR A 205 -16.64 12.53 12.71
N GLY A 206 -15.99 11.64 13.49
CA GLY A 206 -16.60 10.94 14.62
C GLY A 206 -17.70 9.96 14.22
N LEU A 207 -17.59 9.33 13.05
CA LEU A 207 -18.58 8.40 12.48
C LEU A 207 -18.22 6.92 12.70
N ASP A 208 -17.38 6.62 13.70
CA ASP A 208 -16.95 5.24 13.99
C ASP A 208 -18.11 4.36 14.45
N TYR A 209 -19.05 4.93 15.20
CA TYR A 209 -20.23 4.20 15.66
C TYR A 209 -21.17 3.82 14.52
N GLU A 210 -21.40 4.72 13.58
CA GLU A 210 -22.21 4.50 12.38
C GLU A 210 -21.57 3.45 11.49
N LEU A 211 -20.24 3.49 11.36
CA LEU A 211 -19.49 2.47 10.64
C LEU A 211 -19.62 1.10 11.29
N LEU A 212 -19.42 1.02 12.62
CA LEU A 212 -19.58 -0.23 13.36
C LEU A 212 -20.99 -0.80 13.19
N THR A 213 -22.01 0.03 13.32
CA THR A 213 -23.40 -0.36 13.14
C THR A 213 -23.62 -0.95 11.75
N ARG A 214 -23.13 -0.26 10.70
CA ARG A 214 -23.21 -0.72 9.32
C ARG A 214 -22.52 -2.08 9.12
N MET A 215 -21.30 -2.23 9.65
CA MET A 215 -20.53 -3.47 9.54
C MET A 215 -21.23 -4.64 10.26
N LEU A 216 -21.86 -4.39 11.41
CA LEU A 216 -22.66 -5.37 12.13
C LEU A 216 -23.91 -5.79 11.35
N GLU A 217 -24.66 -4.83 10.81
CA GLU A 217 -25.87 -5.10 10.01
C GLU A 217 -25.54 -5.97 8.79
N ASP A 218 -24.51 -5.60 8.03
CA ASP A 218 -24.06 -6.35 6.84
C ASP A 218 -23.60 -7.77 7.25
N SER A 219 -22.86 -7.90 8.34
CA SER A 219 -22.35 -9.18 8.83
C SER A 219 -23.49 -10.09 9.29
N LEU A 220 -24.48 -9.57 9.99
CA LEU A 220 -25.66 -10.32 10.42
C LEU A 220 -26.53 -10.72 9.22
N ALA A 221 -26.67 -9.85 8.22
CA ALA A 221 -27.39 -10.16 6.99
C ALA A 221 -26.71 -11.30 6.22
N ALA A 222 -25.40 -11.22 6.04
CA ALA A 222 -24.60 -12.26 5.39
C ALA A 222 -24.67 -13.60 6.16
N TYR A 223 -24.49 -13.55 7.50
CA TYR A 223 -24.61 -14.73 8.35
C TYR A 223 -25.96 -15.43 8.20
N ARG A 224 -27.07 -14.66 8.21
CA ARG A 224 -28.43 -15.22 8.00
C ARG A 224 -28.58 -15.90 6.65
N ILE A 225 -28.04 -15.32 5.58
CA ILE A 225 -28.06 -15.90 4.23
C ILE A 225 -27.27 -17.20 4.21
N TRP A 226 -26.06 -17.22 4.74
CA TRP A 226 -25.20 -18.40 4.77
C TRP A 226 -25.83 -19.53 5.60
N ARG A 227 -26.40 -19.19 6.76
CA ARG A 227 -27.08 -20.17 7.62
C ARG A 227 -28.27 -20.83 6.93
N ARG A 228 -29.06 -20.07 6.17
CA ARG A 228 -30.18 -20.63 5.36
C ARG A 228 -29.69 -21.60 4.29
N ARG A 229 -28.44 -21.44 3.82
CA ARG A 229 -27.79 -22.31 2.84
C ARG A 229 -27.00 -23.46 3.48
N GLY A 230 -27.12 -23.66 4.80
CA GLY A 230 -26.44 -24.74 5.54
C GLY A 230 -25.03 -24.39 6.02
N PHE A 231 -24.52 -23.17 5.78
CA PHE A 231 -23.20 -22.76 6.22
C PHE A 231 -23.26 -22.06 7.59
N ARG A 232 -22.49 -22.58 8.55
CA ARG A 232 -22.30 -21.96 9.88
C ARG A 232 -20.90 -21.38 9.98
N VAL A 233 -20.73 -20.20 9.42
CA VAL A 233 -19.42 -19.52 9.34
C VAL A 233 -19.42 -18.33 10.30
N PRO A 234 -18.60 -18.34 11.38
CA PRO A 234 -18.44 -17.18 12.24
C PRO A 234 -17.80 -16.02 11.47
N VAL A 235 -18.24 -14.79 11.76
CA VAL A 235 -17.72 -13.57 11.15
C VAL A 235 -16.96 -12.78 12.19
N SER A 236 -15.71 -12.41 11.90
CA SER A 236 -14.93 -11.44 12.67
C SER A 236 -15.02 -10.06 12.03
N ILE A 237 -15.15 -9.03 12.84
CA ILE A 237 -15.11 -7.61 12.42
C ILE A 237 -13.91 -6.99 13.12
N ASN A 238 -13.05 -6.31 12.34
CA ASN A 238 -11.95 -5.52 12.88
C ASN A 238 -12.47 -4.10 13.16
N LEU A 239 -12.19 -3.61 14.34
CA LEU A 239 -12.59 -2.29 14.84
C LEU A 239 -11.40 -1.35 14.92
#